data_71be3e7db6442bd55230fbfcec75919a
#
_entry.id   71be3e7db6442bd55230fbfcec75919a
#
_cell.length_a   1.000
_cell.length_b   1.000
_cell.length_c   1.000
_cell.angle_alpha   90.00
_cell.angle_beta   90.00
_cell.angle_gamma   90.00
#
_symmetry.space_group_name_H-M   'P 1'
#
loop_
_entity.id
_entity.type
_entity.pdbx_description
1 polymer ?
#
loop_
_entity_poly.entity_id
_entity_poly.type
_entity_poly.pdbx_seq_one_letter_code
_entity_poly.pdbx_strand_id
1 'polypeptide(L)'
;MCCTGRDGASASCTWRRMLRQVIHRRLKASFYWLGLFVSRHPVFFLTVPAVLTIIFGSTVLSRFKPEKDLEVLVAPTHSLAKIERSLANSLFPIDQSKNKLYSDLHTPGRYGRMILLPRSGGNILELAAQVLQVHKKVLDLRVNYKGFNYTFAHLCVMRHRDKKCLLDDIITIFEDIRSAILSNSTFSKVPVSYPNTTLKDGRVAFIGHQLGGVVLAPNSRDQQVKSAKAVQITYYLHNYGSATQDAIAEKWEHEFCQLARRLASANGDLHPQSLTSLSLWQDFHRTGVLARGEVLVGLVLVLLAATVSSSMRDCLRGKPFLGLLGVLTICIANVTAAGIFFISDGKFNSTLLGIPFFAME
;
A
#
# COMPACT_ATOMS: atom_id res chain seq x y z
N MET A 1 45.17 -14.19 -7.03
CA MET A 1 44.97 -15.08 -8.19
C MET A 1 45.80 -14.59 -9.35
N CYS A 2 46.80 -15.36 -9.73
CA CYS A 2 47.77 -15.05 -10.77
C CYS A 2 47.12 -15.12 -12.15
N CYS A 3 47.29 -14.06 -12.94
CA CYS A 3 46.98 -14.07 -14.37
C CYS A 3 48.15 -14.72 -15.12
N THR A 4 48.00 -15.97 -15.54
CA THR A 4 48.83 -16.62 -16.53
C THR A 4 48.02 -16.71 -17.82
N GLY A 5 48.45 -15.99 -18.85
CA GLY A 5 47.93 -16.23 -20.19
C GLY A 5 47.88 -15.06 -21.16
N ARG A 6 48.78 -15.06 -22.13
CA ARG A 6 48.83 -14.37 -23.43
C ARG A 6 49.01 -12.84 -23.45
N ASP A 7 49.89 -12.39 -24.30
CA ASP A 7 50.53 -11.08 -24.36
C ASP A 7 49.64 -9.82 -24.46
N GLY A 8 48.35 -9.96 -24.80
CA GLY A 8 47.39 -8.86 -24.83
C GLY A 8 46.74 -8.53 -23.45
N ALA A 9 46.70 -9.51 -22.53
CA ALA A 9 46.12 -9.32 -21.19
C ALA A 9 47.11 -8.65 -20.21
N SER A 10 48.41 -8.75 -20.47
CA SER A 10 49.45 -8.18 -19.60
C SER A 10 49.50 -6.65 -19.73
N ALA A 11 49.31 -6.10 -20.94
CA ALA A 11 49.29 -4.66 -21.17
C ALA A 11 48.09 -3.98 -20.51
N SER A 12 46.90 -4.59 -20.56
CA SER A 12 45.71 -4.07 -19.90
C SER A 12 45.77 -4.15 -18.37
N CYS A 13 46.44 -5.17 -17.84
CA CYS A 13 46.65 -5.36 -16.39
C CYS A 13 47.67 -4.35 -15.85
N THR A 14 48.74 -4.07 -16.58
CA THR A 14 49.73 -3.04 -16.22
C THR A 14 49.13 -1.62 -16.28
N TRP A 15 48.32 -1.34 -17.30
CA TRP A 15 47.65 -0.07 -17.47
C TRP A 15 46.64 0.20 -16.34
N ARG A 16 45.85 -0.79 -15.96
CA ARG A 16 44.91 -0.69 -14.79
C ARG A 16 45.68 -0.52 -13.48
N ARG A 17 46.82 -1.15 -13.27
CA ARG A 17 47.66 -0.93 -12.07
C ARG A 17 48.27 0.48 -12.08
N MET A 18 48.79 0.99 -13.20
CA MET A 18 49.30 2.34 -13.31
C MET A 18 48.19 3.38 -13.05
N LEU A 19 47.02 3.22 -13.67
CA LEU A 19 45.88 4.10 -13.48
C LEU A 19 45.43 4.14 -12.00
N ARG A 20 45.37 2.96 -11.37
CA ARG A 20 45.05 2.82 -9.95
C ARG A 20 46.08 3.49 -9.04
N GLN A 21 47.36 3.36 -9.36
CA GLN A 21 48.41 4.01 -8.59
C GLN A 21 48.41 5.53 -8.75
N VAL A 22 48.20 6.04 -9.96
CA VAL A 22 48.12 7.47 -10.24
C VAL A 22 46.90 8.09 -9.55
N ILE A 23 45.73 7.44 -9.65
CA ILE A 23 44.51 7.87 -8.97
C ILE A 23 44.72 7.86 -7.45
N HIS A 24 45.26 6.77 -6.90
CA HIS A 24 45.51 6.66 -5.46
C HIS A 24 46.48 7.72 -4.95
N ARG A 25 47.53 8.03 -5.74
CA ARG A 25 48.52 9.05 -5.36
C ARG A 25 47.93 10.46 -5.39
N ARG A 26 47.12 10.77 -6.40
CA ARG A 26 46.40 12.07 -6.49
C ARG A 26 45.35 12.19 -5.41
N LEU A 27 44.58 11.12 -5.14
CA LEU A 27 43.59 11.08 -4.11
C LEU A 27 44.21 11.29 -2.71
N LYS A 28 45.32 10.59 -2.44
CA LYS A 28 46.08 10.76 -1.18
C LYS A 28 46.59 12.19 -1.01
N ALA A 29 47.12 12.80 -2.06
CA ALA A 29 47.59 14.21 -2.02
C ALA A 29 46.42 15.17 -1.80
N SER A 30 45.27 14.93 -2.48
CA SER A 30 44.09 15.77 -2.29
C SER A 30 43.54 15.68 -0.87
N PHE A 31 43.41 14.48 -0.29
CA PHE A 31 42.96 14.32 1.10
C PHE A 31 43.96 14.90 2.12
N TYR A 32 45.27 14.81 1.85
CA TYR A 32 46.25 15.42 2.70
C TYR A 32 46.12 16.96 2.70
N TRP A 33 45.92 17.53 1.52
CA TRP A 33 45.73 18.99 1.38
C TRP A 33 44.43 19.46 2.02
N LEU A 34 43.33 18.67 1.84
CA LEU A 34 42.06 18.92 2.48
C LEU A 34 42.18 18.87 4.00
N GLY A 35 42.86 17.86 4.55
CA GLY A 35 43.11 17.75 6.00
C GLY A 35 43.87 18.94 6.56
N LEU A 36 44.86 19.42 5.81
CA LEU A 36 45.64 20.59 6.18
C LEU A 36 44.79 21.88 6.14
N PHE A 37 43.93 21.99 5.16
CA PHE A 37 42.96 23.10 5.03
C PHE A 37 41.94 23.09 6.17
N VAL A 38 41.36 21.95 6.48
CA VAL A 38 40.44 21.79 7.62
C VAL A 38 41.10 22.12 8.94
N SER A 39 42.36 21.69 9.15
CA SER A 39 43.08 21.98 10.38
C SER A 39 43.46 23.45 10.57
N ARG A 40 43.59 24.20 9.47
CA ARG A 40 43.85 25.66 9.52
C ARG A 40 42.61 26.50 9.83
N HIS A 41 41.42 25.97 9.48
CA HIS A 41 40.14 26.68 9.64
C HIS A 41 39.13 25.86 10.44
N PRO A 42 39.39 25.39 11.63
CA PRO A 42 38.53 24.48 12.38
C PRO A 42 37.17 25.10 12.71
N VAL A 43 37.13 26.39 13.02
CA VAL A 43 35.88 27.11 13.35
C VAL A 43 34.93 27.10 12.15
N PHE A 44 35.43 27.36 10.94
CA PHE A 44 34.62 27.36 9.70
C PHE A 44 33.99 25.99 9.45
N PHE A 45 34.79 24.94 9.54
CA PHE A 45 34.30 23.56 9.29
C PHE A 45 33.39 23.02 10.39
N LEU A 46 33.37 23.65 11.57
CA LEU A 46 32.43 23.31 12.62
C LEU A 46 31.13 24.13 12.52
N THR A 47 31.25 25.44 12.27
CA THR A 47 30.10 26.35 12.30
C THR A 47 29.21 26.24 11.05
N VAL A 48 29.81 26.15 9.86
CA VAL A 48 29.02 26.10 8.60
C VAL A 48 28.10 24.89 8.52
N PRO A 49 28.56 23.65 8.77
CA PRO A 49 27.65 22.50 8.79
C PRO A 49 26.58 22.62 9.87
N ALA A 50 26.91 23.14 11.04
CA ALA A 50 25.93 23.33 12.12
C ALA A 50 24.81 24.30 11.71
N VAL A 51 25.18 25.45 11.12
CA VAL A 51 24.21 26.44 10.63
C VAL A 51 23.35 25.85 9.51
N LEU A 52 23.97 25.16 8.53
CA LEU A 52 23.24 24.49 7.45
C LEU A 52 22.25 23.44 7.99
N THR A 53 22.68 22.68 9.01
CA THR A 53 21.79 21.70 9.64
C THR A 53 20.61 22.36 10.35
N ILE A 54 20.81 23.48 11.02
CA ILE A 54 19.72 24.21 11.67
C ILE A 54 18.74 24.74 10.61
N ILE A 55 19.24 25.34 9.53
CA ILE A 55 18.41 25.91 8.47
C ILE A 55 17.63 24.80 7.76
N PHE A 56 18.32 23.79 7.24
CA PHE A 56 17.68 22.72 6.48
C PHE A 56 16.95 21.72 7.38
N GLY A 57 17.47 21.42 8.58
CA GLY A 57 16.80 20.54 9.53
C GLY A 57 15.47 21.08 10.04
N SER A 58 15.33 22.40 10.20
CA SER A 58 14.05 23.02 10.57
C SER A 58 12.95 22.79 9.52
N THR A 59 13.32 22.64 8.26
CA THR A 59 12.35 22.38 7.19
C THR A 59 11.77 20.96 7.25
N VAL A 60 12.49 20.01 7.85
CA VAL A 60 11.97 18.67 8.11
C VAL A 60 10.71 18.75 8.98
N LEU A 61 10.73 19.60 10.03
CA LEU A 61 9.59 19.76 10.93
C LEU A 61 8.42 20.50 10.28
N SER A 62 8.71 21.50 9.42
CA SER A 62 7.69 22.36 8.83
C SER A 62 7.07 21.79 7.55
N ARG A 63 7.84 21.03 6.78
CA ARG A 63 7.42 20.50 5.46
C ARG A 63 7.28 18.99 5.38
N PHE A 64 7.31 18.30 6.51
CA PHE A 64 7.10 16.85 6.54
C PHE A 64 5.69 16.49 6.07
N LYS A 65 5.60 15.92 4.88
CA LYS A 65 4.35 15.43 4.29
C LYS A 65 4.47 13.93 4.01
N PRO A 66 3.87 13.08 4.85
CA PRO A 66 3.81 11.66 4.56
C PRO A 66 2.85 11.43 3.39
N GLU A 67 3.34 10.81 2.32
CA GLU A 67 2.51 10.41 1.20
C GLU A 67 1.87 9.05 1.51
N LYS A 68 0.56 9.00 1.37
CA LYS A 68 -0.25 7.81 1.63
C LYS A 68 -0.66 7.09 0.34
N ASP A 69 -0.60 7.77 -0.78
CA ASP A 69 -1.01 7.21 -2.06
C ASP A 69 0.13 6.39 -2.67
N LEU A 70 -0.09 5.08 -2.74
CA LEU A 70 0.87 4.13 -3.30
C LEU A 70 1.16 4.42 -4.77
N GLU A 71 0.18 4.91 -5.51
CA GLU A 71 0.34 5.24 -6.93
C GLU A 71 1.30 6.43 -7.12
N VAL A 72 1.23 7.42 -6.22
CA VAL A 72 2.15 8.56 -6.26
C VAL A 72 3.58 8.14 -5.89
N LEU A 73 3.72 7.14 -5.00
CA LEU A 73 5.01 6.64 -4.55
C LEU A 73 5.71 5.75 -5.57
N VAL A 74 4.95 4.90 -6.27
CA VAL A 74 5.48 3.89 -7.18
C VAL A 74 5.61 4.42 -8.61
N ALA A 75 4.67 5.25 -9.06
CA ALA A 75 4.65 5.75 -10.43
C ALA A 75 5.18 7.21 -10.50
N PRO A 76 6.17 7.51 -11.35
CA PRO A 76 6.63 8.87 -11.58
C PRO A 76 5.49 9.79 -12.00
N THR A 77 5.55 11.07 -11.60
CA THR A 77 4.49 12.07 -11.89
C THR A 77 4.16 12.23 -13.38
N HIS A 78 5.16 12.02 -14.25
CA HIS A 78 5.02 12.10 -15.70
C HIS A 78 5.11 10.72 -16.38
N SER A 79 4.77 9.63 -15.68
CA SER A 79 4.76 8.30 -16.29
C SER A 79 3.67 8.20 -17.35
N LEU A 80 3.96 7.49 -18.43
CA LEU A 80 3.00 7.22 -19.51
C LEU A 80 1.71 6.61 -18.95
N ALA A 81 1.82 5.68 -18.02
CA ALA A 81 0.68 5.04 -17.37
C ALA A 81 -0.26 6.03 -16.65
N LYS A 82 0.27 7.11 -16.03
CA LYS A 82 -0.57 8.15 -15.42
C LYS A 82 -1.27 9.01 -16.46
N ILE A 83 -0.58 9.33 -17.54
CA ILE A 83 -1.16 10.09 -18.65
C ILE A 83 -2.28 9.28 -19.31
N GLU A 84 -2.03 8.01 -19.62
CA GLU A 84 -3.01 7.09 -20.18
C GLU A 84 -4.21 6.88 -19.25
N ARG A 85 -3.97 6.74 -17.96
CA ARG A 85 -5.06 6.62 -16.95
C ARG A 85 -5.88 7.91 -16.87
N SER A 86 -5.22 9.06 -16.88
CA SER A 86 -5.91 10.37 -16.91
C SER A 86 -6.76 10.51 -18.17
N LEU A 87 -6.24 10.09 -19.31
CA LEU A 87 -6.97 10.06 -20.58
C LEU A 87 -8.15 9.07 -20.50
N ALA A 88 -7.92 7.86 -20.01
CA ALA A 88 -8.99 6.87 -19.83
C ALA A 88 -10.11 7.40 -18.91
N ASN A 89 -9.77 8.05 -17.79
CA ASN A 89 -10.75 8.66 -16.90
C ASN A 89 -11.53 9.81 -17.55
N SER A 90 -10.90 10.56 -18.45
CA SER A 90 -11.57 11.65 -19.18
C SER A 90 -12.50 11.13 -20.29
N LEU A 91 -12.11 10.04 -20.94
CA LEU A 91 -12.91 9.41 -22.02
C LEU A 91 -14.03 8.53 -21.48
N PHE A 92 -13.81 7.90 -20.33
CA PHE A 92 -14.77 7.00 -19.69
C PHE A 92 -15.07 7.47 -18.26
N PRO A 93 -15.69 8.66 -18.10
CA PRO A 93 -16.05 9.16 -16.78
C PRO A 93 -17.03 8.19 -16.15
N ILE A 94 -16.89 7.96 -14.83
CA ILE A 94 -17.86 7.18 -14.10
C ILE A 94 -19.18 7.95 -14.05
N ASP A 95 -20.07 7.56 -14.91
CA ASP A 95 -21.41 8.11 -14.96
C ASP A 95 -22.26 7.42 -13.88
N GLN A 96 -22.42 8.07 -12.75
CA GLN A 96 -23.26 7.61 -11.64
C GLN A 96 -24.75 7.52 -12.03
N SER A 97 -25.13 8.09 -13.16
CA SER A 97 -26.50 8.01 -13.67
C SER A 97 -26.80 6.67 -14.32
N LYS A 98 -25.78 5.93 -14.77
CA LYS A 98 -25.93 4.63 -15.41
C LYS A 98 -26.02 3.52 -14.38
N ASN A 99 -26.92 2.58 -14.60
CA ASN A 99 -27.14 1.41 -13.74
C ASN A 99 -25.97 0.41 -13.70
N LYS A 100 -24.90 0.65 -14.44
CA LYS A 100 -23.73 -0.24 -14.53
C LYS A 100 -22.49 0.57 -14.15
N LEU A 101 -21.91 0.26 -13.02
CA LEU A 101 -20.51 0.58 -12.75
C LEU A 101 -19.67 -0.37 -13.59
N TYR A 102 -19.09 0.17 -14.66
CA TYR A 102 -18.15 -0.59 -15.44
C TYR A 102 -16.84 -0.72 -14.66
N SER A 103 -16.52 -1.97 -14.46
CA SER A 103 -15.22 -2.55 -14.23
C SER A 103 -14.48 -2.29 -12.91
N ASP A 104 -14.11 -3.38 -12.33
CA ASP A 104 -13.11 -3.53 -11.26
C ASP A 104 -11.74 -2.92 -11.57
N LEU A 105 -11.47 -2.56 -12.81
CA LEU A 105 -10.22 -1.97 -13.26
C LEU A 105 -10.07 -0.50 -12.87
N HIS A 106 -11.18 0.19 -12.64
CA HIS A 106 -11.21 1.60 -12.30
C HIS A 106 -12.25 1.87 -11.23
N THR A 107 -12.04 1.39 -10.00
CA THR A 107 -12.77 1.91 -8.85
C THR A 107 -12.09 3.19 -8.36
N PRO A 108 -12.39 4.37 -8.95
CA PRO A 108 -11.93 5.60 -8.38
C PRO A 108 -12.75 5.83 -7.13
N GLY A 109 -12.07 5.93 -6.02
CA GLY A 109 -12.72 6.20 -4.76
C GLY A 109 -12.51 5.11 -3.72
N ARG A 110 -13.27 5.22 -2.67
CA ARG A 110 -13.21 4.32 -1.53
C ARG A 110 -14.21 3.19 -1.69
N TYR A 111 -13.83 2.01 -1.28
CA TYR A 111 -14.68 0.83 -1.30
C TYR A 111 -14.35 -0.14 -0.17
N GLY A 112 -15.36 -0.92 0.23
CA GLY A 112 -15.17 -2.13 1.01
C GLY A 112 -15.63 -3.33 0.17
N ARG A 113 -14.78 -4.31 -0.04
CA ARG A 113 -15.06 -5.53 -0.79
C ARG A 113 -15.04 -6.72 0.16
N MET A 114 -16.07 -7.54 0.12
CA MET A 114 -16.18 -8.74 0.91
C MET A 114 -16.28 -9.95 0.01
N ILE A 115 -15.41 -10.92 0.23
CA ILE A 115 -15.43 -12.21 -0.44
C ILE A 115 -15.92 -13.23 0.57
N LEU A 116 -16.99 -13.94 0.24
CA LEU A 116 -17.59 -14.97 1.07
C LEU A 116 -17.34 -16.33 0.46
N LEU A 117 -16.76 -17.23 1.26
CA LEU A 117 -16.49 -18.61 0.89
C LEU A 117 -17.25 -19.55 1.84
N PRO A 118 -17.82 -20.65 1.37
CA PRO A 118 -18.35 -21.70 2.24
C PRO A 118 -17.19 -22.38 2.97
N ARG A 119 -17.30 -22.54 4.29
CA ARG A 119 -16.25 -23.17 5.11
C ARG A 119 -16.13 -24.67 4.79
N SER A 120 -17.22 -25.32 4.45
CA SER A 120 -17.27 -26.74 4.05
C SER A 120 -16.83 -27.01 2.60
N GLY A 121 -16.45 -25.98 1.84
CA GLY A 121 -16.14 -26.11 0.40
C GLY A 121 -17.36 -26.39 -0.48
N GLY A 122 -18.58 -26.20 0.04
CA GLY A 122 -19.84 -26.40 -0.68
C GLY A 122 -20.19 -25.29 -1.68
N ASN A 123 -21.46 -25.30 -2.09
CA ASN A 123 -22.00 -24.34 -3.06
C ASN A 123 -22.47 -23.06 -2.35
N ILE A 124 -21.91 -21.90 -2.67
CA ILE A 124 -22.28 -20.63 -2.07
C ILE A 124 -23.74 -20.23 -2.34
N LEU A 125 -24.32 -20.70 -3.45
CA LEU A 125 -25.71 -20.38 -3.81
C LEU A 125 -26.73 -21.02 -2.85
N GLU A 126 -26.38 -22.14 -2.21
CA GLU A 126 -27.22 -22.79 -1.19
C GLU A 126 -27.21 -22.02 0.14
N LEU A 127 -26.17 -21.22 0.37
CA LEU A 127 -26.01 -20.42 1.57
C LEU A 127 -26.55 -18.98 1.41
N ALA A 128 -27.51 -18.76 0.49
CA ALA A 128 -28.05 -17.44 0.16
C ALA A 128 -28.57 -16.68 1.40
N ALA A 129 -29.21 -17.37 2.34
CA ALA A 129 -29.71 -16.74 3.58
C ALA A 129 -28.56 -16.19 4.45
N GLN A 130 -27.46 -16.93 4.57
CA GLN A 130 -26.29 -16.53 5.34
C GLN A 130 -25.54 -15.38 4.64
N VAL A 131 -25.42 -15.41 3.32
CA VAL A 131 -24.85 -14.32 2.53
C VAL A 131 -25.62 -13.02 2.76
N LEU A 132 -26.96 -13.06 2.66
CA LEU A 132 -27.80 -11.89 2.92
C LEU A 132 -27.78 -11.44 4.39
N GLN A 133 -27.60 -12.35 5.34
CA GLN A 133 -27.41 -11.99 6.75
C GLN A 133 -26.11 -11.23 6.95
N VAL A 134 -25.02 -11.66 6.32
CA VAL A 134 -23.73 -10.92 6.35
C VAL A 134 -23.89 -9.55 5.68
N HIS A 135 -24.53 -9.50 4.52
CA HIS A 135 -24.84 -8.23 3.84
C HIS A 135 -25.59 -7.25 4.76
N LYS A 136 -26.64 -7.72 5.42
CA LYS A 136 -27.40 -6.90 6.38
C LYS A 136 -26.52 -6.37 7.50
N LYS A 137 -25.65 -7.20 8.08
CA LYS A 137 -24.70 -6.76 9.14
C LYS A 137 -23.76 -5.66 8.66
N VAL A 138 -23.37 -5.69 7.37
CA VAL A 138 -22.55 -4.61 6.78
C VAL A 138 -23.35 -3.33 6.62
N LEU A 139 -24.60 -3.40 6.17
CA LEU A 139 -25.47 -2.23 6.05
C LEU A 139 -25.77 -1.59 7.40
N ASP A 140 -25.96 -2.41 8.45
CA ASP A 140 -26.25 -1.98 9.81
C ASP A 140 -24.99 -1.52 10.58
N LEU A 141 -23.79 -1.60 9.96
CA LEU A 141 -22.55 -1.18 10.58
C LEU A 141 -22.58 0.31 10.92
N ARG A 142 -22.38 0.62 12.21
CA ARG A 142 -22.40 2.00 12.72
C ARG A 142 -21.01 2.45 13.12
N VAL A 143 -20.65 3.63 12.66
CA VAL A 143 -19.38 4.29 12.98
C VAL A 143 -19.65 5.58 13.70
N ASN A 144 -19.15 5.73 14.92
CA ASN A 144 -19.24 6.97 15.67
C ASN A 144 -18.09 7.90 15.30
N TYR A 145 -18.41 9.12 14.86
CA TYR A 145 -17.43 10.16 14.61
C TYR A 145 -17.92 11.49 15.20
N LYS A 146 -17.15 12.06 16.11
CA LYS A 146 -17.48 13.32 16.83
C LYS A 146 -18.90 13.32 17.45
N GLY A 147 -19.34 12.18 18.00
CA GLY A 147 -20.64 12.06 18.66
C GLY A 147 -21.80 11.69 17.72
N PHE A 148 -21.60 11.66 16.41
CA PHE A 148 -22.61 11.27 15.42
C PHE A 148 -22.36 9.84 14.93
N ASN A 149 -23.45 9.09 14.73
CA ASN A 149 -23.40 7.73 14.21
C ASN A 149 -23.68 7.74 12.70
N TYR A 150 -22.72 7.23 11.93
CA TYR A 150 -22.82 7.09 10.48
C TYR A 150 -23.00 5.62 10.12
N THR A 151 -23.84 5.35 9.16
CA THR A 151 -24.06 4.02 8.56
C THR A 151 -23.62 4.03 7.11
N PHE A 152 -23.59 2.87 6.46
CA PHE A 152 -23.28 2.76 5.03
C PHE A 152 -24.16 3.69 4.18
N ALA A 153 -25.45 3.83 4.52
CA ALA A 153 -26.38 4.68 3.78
C ALA A 153 -25.98 6.18 3.72
N HIS A 154 -25.19 6.65 4.70
CA HIS A 154 -24.69 8.04 4.70
C HIS A 154 -23.40 8.23 3.89
N LEU A 155 -22.70 7.13 3.58
CA LEU A 155 -21.39 7.16 2.95
C LEU A 155 -21.38 6.57 1.56
N CYS A 156 -22.43 5.86 1.16
CA CYS A 156 -22.49 5.14 -0.09
C CYS A 156 -22.55 6.06 -1.32
N VAL A 157 -22.05 5.57 -2.44
CA VAL A 157 -22.34 6.16 -3.75
C VAL A 157 -23.83 5.99 -4.03
N MET A 158 -24.54 7.10 -4.24
CA MET A 158 -25.97 7.06 -4.55
C MET A 158 -26.21 6.94 -6.04
N ARG A 159 -27.13 6.05 -6.40
CA ARG A 159 -27.67 5.99 -7.76
C ARG A 159 -28.52 7.23 -8.02
N HIS A 160 -28.20 7.97 -9.07
CA HIS A 160 -28.83 9.27 -9.34
C HIS A 160 -30.36 9.17 -9.54
N ARG A 161 -30.83 8.04 -10.11
CA ARG A 161 -32.24 7.83 -10.48
C ARG A 161 -33.14 7.57 -9.26
N ASP A 162 -32.69 6.74 -8.34
CA ASP A 162 -33.55 6.21 -7.26
C ASP A 162 -33.15 6.73 -5.89
N LYS A 163 -32.10 7.54 -5.78
CA LYS A 163 -31.49 8.03 -4.53
C LYS A 163 -31.21 6.90 -3.51
N LYS A 164 -30.95 5.69 -4.02
CA LYS A 164 -30.55 4.54 -3.21
C LYS A 164 -29.06 4.29 -3.35
N CYS A 165 -28.48 3.65 -2.35
CA CYS A 165 -27.10 3.20 -2.42
C CYS A 165 -26.88 2.27 -3.61
N LEU A 166 -25.74 2.45 -4.28
CA LEU A 166 -25.33 1.57 -5.33
C LEU A 166 -24.84 0.27 -4.70
N LEU A 167 -25.50 -0.82 -5.05
CA LEU A 167 -25.17 -2.17 -4.60
C LEU A 167 -24.98 -3.06 -5.84
N ASP A 168 -24.19 -4.11 -5.68
CA ASP A 168 -23.96 -5.11 -6.71
C ASP A 168 -25.24 -5.89 -7.01
N ASP A 169 -25.54 -6.13 -8.29
CA ASP A 169 -26.74 -6.84 -8.73
C ASP A 169 -26.81 -8.29 -8.23
N ILE A 170 -25.66 -8.87 -7.83
CA ILE A 170 -25.60 -10.22 -7.24
C ILE A 170 -26.46 -10.35 -5.99
N ILE A 171 -26.65 -9.25 -5.24
CA ILE A 171 -27.47 -9.24 -4.02
C ILE A 171 -28.93 -9.55 -4.37
N THR A 172 -29.46 -8.94 -5.44
CA THR A 172 -30.81 -9.20 -5.92
C THR A 172 -30.99 -10.68 -6.32
N ILE A 173 -29.96 -11.26 -6.94
CA ILE A 173 -29.98 -12.69 -7.31
C ILE A 173 -30.05 -13.57 -6.05
N PHE A 174 -29.26 -13.25 -5.01
CA PHE A 174 -29.31 -13.97 -3.73
C PHE A 174 -30.65 -13.80 -3.01
N GLU A 175 -31.32 -12.64 -3.10
CA GLU A 175 -32.67 -12.42 -2.61
C GLU A 175 -33.68 -13.33 -3.34
N ASP A 176 -33.57 -13.45 -4.67
CA ASP A 176 -34.39 -14.31 -5.48
C ASP A 176 -34.18 -15.79 -5.15
N ILE A 177 -32.94 -16.23 -5.01
CA ILE A 177 -32.61 -17.61 -4.58
C ILE A 177 -33.18 -17.88 -3.19
N ARG A 178 -33.01 -16.96 -2.23
CA ARG A 178 -33.59 -17.12 -0.88
C ARG A 178 -35.10 -17.24 -0.93
N SER A 179 -35.78 -16.40 -1.72
CA SER A 179 -37.23 -16.45 -1.85
C SER A 179 -37.70 -17.79 -2.46
N ALA A 180 -36.96 -18.34 -3.44
CA ALA A 180 -37.21 -19.64 -3.99
C ALA A 180 -37.01 -20.79 -2.98
N ILE A 181 -35.96 -20.74 -2.20
CA ILE A 181 -35.73 -21.73 -1.14
C ILE A 181 -36.85 -21.72 -0.10
N LEU A 182 -37.30 -20.53 0.35
CA LEU A 182 -38.39 -20.38 1.29
C LEU A 182 -39.73 -20.89 0.78
N SER A 183 -39.95 -20.88 -0.56
CA SER A 183 -41.15 -21.42 -1.19
C SER A 183 -41.09 -22.94 -1.50
N ASN A 184 -40.22 -23.68 -0.78
CA ASN A 184 -39.96 -25.12 -1.00
C ASN A 184 -39.48 -25.47 -2.43
N SER A 185 -38.89 -24.50 -3.11
CA SER A 185 -38.25 -24.70 -4.40
C SER A 185 -36.75 -24.81 -4.24
N THR A 186 -36.10 -25.67 -4.98
CA THR A 186 -34.64 -25.73 -5.02
C THR A 186 -34.08 -24.50 -5.77
N PHE A 187 -32.86 -24.04 -5.41
CA PHE A 187 -32.20 -22.91 -6.08
C PHE A 187 -32.06 -23.14 -7.61
N SER A 188 -32.04 -24.39 -8.08
CA SER A 188 -32.02 -24.76 -9.51
C SER A 188 -33.22 -24.26 -10.31
N LYS A 189 -34.28 -23.79 -9.66
CA LYS A 189 -35.42 -23.15 -10.32
C LYS A 189 -35.21 -21.67 -10.64
N VAL A 190 -34.18 -21.04 -10.05
CA VAL A 190 -33.79 -19.67 -10.41
C VAL A 190 -32.73 -19.77 -11.51
N PRO A 191 -33.05 -19.41 -12.76
CA PRO A 191 -32.09 -19.51 -13.86
C PRO A 191 -31.03 -18.42 -13.70
N VAL A 192 -29.88 -18.79 -13.20
CA VAL A 192 -28.71 -17.90 -13.12
C VAL A 192 -27.77 -18.26 -14.25
N SER A 193 -27.71 -17.41 -15.27
CA SER A 193 -26.80 -17.58 -16.41
C SER A 193 -25.48 -16.88 -16.13
N TYR A 194 -24.37 -17.36 -16.72
CA TYR A 194 -23.05 -16.81 -16.54
C TYR A 194 -22.37 -16.54 -17.90
N PRO A 195 -21.68 -15.41 -18.12
CA PRO A 195 -21.39 -14.33 -17.16
C PRO A 195 -22.53 -13.29 -17.05
N ASN A 196 -23.52 -13.32 -17.91
CA ASN A 196 -24.66 -12.40 -17.89
C ASN A 196 -25.92 -13.14 -17.46
N THR A 197 -26.69 -12.52 -16.57
CA THR A 197 -27.99 -13.08 -16.14
C THR A 197 -29.08 -12.02 -16.24
N THR A 198 -30.30 -12.46 -16.53
CA THR A 198 -31.50 -11.59 -16.57
C THR A 198 -32.15 -11.56 -15.19
N LEU A 199 -32.31 -10.37 -14.63
CA LEU A 199 -33.01 -10.16 -13.36
C LEU A 199 -34.53 -10.18 -13.59
N LYS A 200 -35.34 -10.36 -12.54
CA LYS A 200 -36.80 -10.36 -12.60
C LYS A 200 -37.38 -9.06 -13.18
N ASP A 201 -36.67 -7.95 -13.06
CA ASP A 201 -37.06 -6.67 -13.62
C ASP A 201 -36.72 -6.49 -15.11
N GLY A 202 -36.26 -7.57 -15.79
CA GLY A 202 -35.90 -7.59 -17.20
C GLY A 202 -34.51 -6.98 -17.50
N ARG A 203 -33.76 -6.48 -16.49
CA ARG A 203 -32.39 -5.99 -16.69
C ARG A 203 -31.41 -7.15 -16.84
N VAL A 204 -30.42 -6.97 -17.69
CA VAL A 204 -29.28 -7.89 -17.80
C VAL A 204 -28.16 -7.42 -16.87
N ALA A 205 -27.78 -8.27 -15.91
CA ALA A 205 -26.69 -8.04 -14.98
C ALA A 205 -25.47 -8.86 -15.39
N PHE A 206 -24.28 -8.24 -15.35
CA PHE A 206 -23.01 -8.92 -15.52
C PHE A 206 -22.47 -9.35 -14.16
N ILE A 207 -22.41 -10.65 -13.93
CA ILE A 207 -21.97 -11.24 -12.65
C ILE A 207 -20.63 -11.98 -12.76
N GLY A 208 -19.94 -11.85 -13.90
CA GLY A 208 -18.72 -12.58 -14.20
C GLY A 208 -17.59 -12.35 -13.20
N HIS A 209 -17.53 -11.15 -12.57
CA HIS A 209 -16.55 -10.81 -11.55
C HIS A 209 -17.07 -10.97 -10.11
N GLN A 210 -18.35 -11.28 -9.93
CA GLN A 210 -19.00 -11.39 -8.62
C GLN A 210 -19.07 -12.82 -8.11
N LEU A 211 -19.03 -13.81 -9.01
CA LEU A 211 -19.01 -15.23 -8.68
C LEU A 211 -17.66 -15.86 -9.02
N GLY A 212 -17.07 -16.56 -8.07
CA GLY A 212 -15.80 -17.26 -8.21
C GLY A 212 -15.95 -18.78 -8.21
N GLY A 213 -15.12 -19.48 -8.98
CA GLY A 213 -15.14 -20.95 -9.06
C GLY A 213 -16.45 -21.50 -9.58
N VAL A 214 -17.00 -20.88 -10.63
CA VAL A 214 -18.26 -21.23 -11.24
C VAL A 214 -18.16 -22.54 -12.00
N VAL A 215 -19.11 -23.44 -11.76
CA VAL A 215 -19.31 -24.67 -12.54
C VAL A 215 -20.65 -24.56 -13.29
N LEU A 216 -20.60 -24.69 -14.59
CA LEU A 216 -21.79 -24.63 -15.45
C LEU A 216 -22.50 -25.99 -15.54
N ALA A 217 -23.79 -25.95 -15.74
CA ALA A 217 -24.57 -27.17 -15.97
C ALA A 217 -24.24 -27.78 -17.35
N PRO A 218 -23.93 -29.06 -17.43
CA PRO A 218 -23.71 -29.71 -18.71
C PRO A 218 -25.00 -29.66 -19.56
N ASN A 219 -24.85 -29.40 -20.87
CA ASN A 219 -25.94 -29.32 -21.85
C ASN A 219 -26.93 -28.15 -21.68
N SER A 220 -26.61 -27.12 -20.92
CA SER A 220 -27.42 -25.91 -20.84
C SER A 220 -27.08 -24.96 -22.00
N ARG A 221 -28.09 -24.64 -22.85
CA ARG A 221 -27.93 -23.63 -23.93
C ARG A 221 -27.60 -22.23 -23.37
N ASP A 222 -28.05 -21.95 -22.14
CA ASP A 222 -27.97 -20.62 -21.52
C ASP A 222 -26.82 -20.49 -20.50
N GLN A 223 -25.82 -21.38 -20.53
CA GLN A 223 -24.68 -21.38 -19.61
C GLN A 223 -25.11 -21.22 -18.14
N GLN A 224 -26.07 -21.99 -17.69
CA GLN A 224 -26.62 -21.92 -16.34
C GLN A 224 -25.59 -22.36 -15.31
N VAL A 225 -25.53 -21.62 -14.20
CA VAL A 225 -24.65 -21.91 -13.08
C VAL A 225 -25.20 -23.09 -12.28
N LYS A 226 -24.45 -24.18 -12.20
CA LYS A 226 -24.72 -25.31 -11.32
C LYS A 226 -24.24 -25.07 -9.89
N SER A 227 -23.03 -24.53 -9.73
CA SER A 227 -22.46 -24.22 -8.45
C SER A 227 -21.41 -23.11 -8.56
N ALA A 228 -21.19 -22.40 -7.47
CA ALA A 228 -20.12 -21.43 -7.33
C ALA A 228 -19.44 -21.60 -5.98
N LYS A 229 -18.11 -21.39 -5.91
CA LYS A 229 -17.31 -21.55 -4.70
C LYS A 229 -17.21 -20.29 -3.87
N ALA A 230 -17.40 -19.12 -4.46
CA ALA A 230 -17.27 -17.84 -3.77
C ALA A 230 -18.21 -16.79 -4.36
N VAL A 231 -18.58 -15.82 -3.53
CA VAL A 231 -19.24 -14.60 -3.99
C VAL A 231 -18.47 -13.39 -3.48
N GLN A 232 -18.35 -12.39 -4.35
CA GLN A 232 -17.74 -11.10 -4.06
C GLN A 232 -18.83 -10.02 -4.07
N ILE A 233 -18.87 -9.20 -3.01
CA ILE A 233 -19.79 -8.08 -2.88
C ILE A 233 -18.96 -6.83 -2.62
N THR A 234 -19.17 -5.78 -3.41
CA THR A 234 -18.48 -4.51 -3.27
C THR A 234 -19.43 -3.43 -2.77
N TYR A 235 -19.01 -2.72 -1.74
CA TYR A 235 -19.69 -1.59 -1.14
C TYR A 235 -18.97 -0.30 -1.53
N TYR A 236 -19.56 0.48 -2.40
CA TYR A 236 -18.95 1.69 -2.95
C TYR A 236 -19.21 2.88 -2.04
N LEU A 237 -18.14 3.53 -1.59
CA LEU A 237 -18.18 4.73 -0.76
C LEU A 237 -17.95 5.97 -1.62
N HIS A 238 -18.68 7.03 -1.30
CA HIS A 238 -18.50 8.28 -2.01
C HIS A 238 -17.20 8.96 -1.60
N ASN A 239 -16.46 9.47 -2.58
CA ASN A 239 -15.27 10.28 -2.35
C ASN A 239 -15.68 11.77 -2.46
N TYR A 240 -15.81 12.42 -1.31
CA TYR A 240 -16.27 13.80 -1.27
C TYR A 240 -15.15 14.83 -1.41
N GLY A 241 -13.87 14.40 -1.33
CA GLY A 241 -12.72 15.31 -1.30
C GLY A 241 -12.67 16.21 -0.05
N SER A 242 -13.50 15.93 0.96
CA SER A 242 -13.53 16.64 2.24
C SER A 242 -12.80 15.83 3.30
N ALA A 243 -11.81 16.42 3.97
CA ALA A 243 -11.00 15.75 4.99
C ALA A 243 -11.83 15.11 6.12
N THR A 244 -12.97 15.69 6.48
CA THR A 244 -13.86 15.15 7.53
C THR A 244 -14.62 13.92 7.04
N GLN A 245 -15.15 13.96 5.83
CA GLN A 245 -15.90 12.85 5.26
C GLN A 245 -14.96 11.69 4.88
N ASP A 246 -13.76 11.99 4.40
CA ASP A 246 -12.72 10.99 4.18
C ASP A 246 -12.32 10.29 5.47
N ALA A 247 -12.21 11.03 6.59
CA ALA A 247 -11.91 10.42 7.88
C ALA A 247 -13.05 9.51 8.39
N ILE A 248 -14.31 9.84 8.11
CA ILE A 248 -15.45 8.99 8.46
C ILE A 248 -15.45 7.72 7.60
N ALA A 249 -15.21 7.85 6.30
CA ALA A 249 -15.12 6.72 5.38
C ALA A 249 -13.96 5.80 5.75
N GLU A 250 -12.79 6.34 6.10
CA GLU A 250 -11.63 5.58 6.59
C GLU A 250 -11.95 4.78 7.85
N LYS A 251 -12.66 5.38 8.78
CA LYS A 251 -13.11 4.70 9.99
C LYS A 251 -14.12 3.60 9.68
N TRP A 252 -15.03 3.83 8.73
CA TRP A 252 -15.96 2.81 8.28
C TRP A 252 -15.23 1.61 7.62
N GLU A 253 -14.26 1.88 6.76
CA GLU A 253 -13.44 0.82 6.15
C GLU A 253 -12.71 -0.02 7.22
N HIS A 254 -12.22 0.64 8.28
CA HIS A 254 -11.56 -0.06 9.40
C HIS A 254 -12.55 -0.96 10.16
N GLU A 255 -13.73 -0.45 10.53
CA GLU A 255 -14.77 -1.23 11.21
C GLU A 255 -15.32 -2.36 10.32
N PHE A 256 -15.41 -2.14 9.01
CA PHE A 256 -15.76 -3.15 8.03
C PHE A 256 -14.77 -4.32 8.05
N CYS A 257 -13.47 -4.04 8.04
CA CYS A 257 -12.44 -5.07 8.17
C CYS A 257 -12.51 -5.80 9.52
N GLN A 258 -12.79 -5.09 10.61
CA GLN A 258 -12.97 -5.71 11.92
C GLN A 258 -14.22 -6.60 11.94
N LEU A 259 -15.33 -6.17 11.34
CA LEU A 259 -16.55 -6.97 11.23
C LEU A 259 -16.25 -8.28 10.48
N ALA A 260 -15.56 -8.20 9.34
CA ALA A 260 -15.17 -9.39 8.58
C ALA A 260 -14.32 -10.36 9.41
N ARG A 261 -13.34 -9.86 10.18
CA ARG A 261 -12.52 -10.68 11.08
C ARG A 261 -13.35 -11.34 12.18
N ARG A 262 -14.27 -10.60 12.81
CA ARG A 262 -15.19 -11.15 13.83
C ARG A 262 -16.09 -12.25 13.24
N LEU A 263 -16.60 -12.06 12.03
CA LEU A 263 -17.40 -13.05 11.34
C LEU A 263 -16.56 -14.26 10.90
N ALA A 264 -15.30 -14.07 10.52
CA ALA A 264 -14.40 -15.17 10.18
C ALA A 264 -14.02 -16.02 11.39
N SER A 265 -13.89 -15.42 12.58
CA SER A 265 -13.61 -16.15 13.84
C SER A 265 -14.85 -16.82 14.41
N ALA A 266 -16.06 -16.39 14.05
CA ALA A 266 -17.28 -17.07 14.43
C ALA A 266 -17.40 -18.41 13.70
N ASN A 267 -17.89 -19.45 14.41
CA ASN A 267 -18.10 -20.79 13.83
C ASN A 267 -19.34 -20.84 12.92
N GLY A 268 -19.42 -19.94 11.94
CA GLY A 268 -20.47 -19.94 10.93
C GLY A 268 -20.09 -20.74 9.68
N ASP A 269 -21.06 -20.99 8.80
CA ASP A 269 -20.87 -21.73 7.56
C ASP A 269 -20.07 -20.96 6.50
N LEU A 270 -19.96 -19.62 6.66
CA LEU A 270 -19.24 -18.74 5.76
C LEU A 270 -17.91 -18.29 6.35
N HIS A 271 -16.91 -18.20 5.51
CA HIS A 271 -15.62 -17.59 5.80
C HIS A 271 -15.49 -16.27 5.03
N PRO A 272 -15.78 -15.11 5.65
CA PRO A 272 -15.64 -13.81 5.02
C PRO A 272 -14.18 -13.35 5.01
N GLN A 273 -13.76 -12.82 3.86
CA GLN A 273 -12.51 -12.09 3.69
C GLN A 273 -12.83 -10.67 3.25
N SER A 274 -12.08 -9.69 3.73
CA SER A 274 -12.30 -8.29 3.41
C SER A 274 -11.08 -7.66 2.76
N LEU A 275 -11.34 -6.82 1.76
CA LEU A 275 -10.38 -5.95 1.12
C LEU A 275 -10.99 -4.54 1.04
N THR A 276 -10.26 -3.53 1.44
CA THR A 276 -10.70 -2.13 1.31
C THR A 276 -9.67 -1.31 0.55
N SER A 277 -10.08 -0.15 0.08
CA SER A 277 -9.16 0.80 -0.56
C SER A 277 -7.98 1.17 0.34
N LEU A 278 -8.18 1.12 1.65
CA LEU A 278 -7.18 1.47 2.66
C LEU A 278 -6.36 0.27 3.15
N SER A 279 -6.81 -0.98 2.92
CA SER A 279 -6.21 -2.18 3.52
C SER A 279 -4.74 -2.35 3.15
N LEU A 280 -4.39 -2.13 1.89
CA LEU A 280 -3.02 -2.24 1.42
C LEU A 280 -2.11 -1.20 2.09
N TRP A 281 -2.60 0.03 2.22
CA TRP A 281 -1.86 1.08 2.92
C TRP A 281 -1.69 0.78 4.42
N GLN A 282 -2.73 0.25 5.07
CA GLN A 282 -2.67 -0.14 6.48
C GLN A 282 -1.64 -1.24 6.72
N ASP A 283 -1.57 -2.24 5.84
CA ASP A 283 -0.58 -3.31 5.92
C ASP A 283 0.83 -2.77 5.68
N PHE A 284 1.00 -1.85 4.74
CA PHE A 284 2.27 -1.16 4.52
C PHE A 284 2.72 -0.36 5.75
N HIS A 285 1.79 0.38 6.36
CA HIS A 285 2.07 1.14 7.57
C HIS A 285 2.41 0.23 8.76
N ARG A 286 1.70 -0.88 8.91
CA ARG A 286 1.96 -1.88 9.93
C ARG A 286 3.36 -2.49 9.79
N THR A 287 3.78 -2.79 8.57
CA THR A 287 5.15 -3.25 8.28
C THR A 287 6.19 -2.23 8.73
N GLY A 288 5.98 -0.94 8.44
CA GLY A 288 6.86 0.13 8.91
C GLY A 288 6.91 0.27 10.45
N VAL A 289 5.81 -0.02 11.15
CA VAL A 289 5.79 -0.03 12.62
C VAL A 289 6.57 -1.22 13.20
N LEU A 290 6.44 -2.39 12.59
CA LEU A 290 7.18 -3.59 13.00
C LEU A 290 8.69 -3.40 12.79
N ALA A 291 9.09 -2.79 11.68
CA ALA A 291 10.50 -2.52 11.36
C ALA A 291 11.18 -1.53 12.32
N ARG A 292 10.44 -0.74 13.12
CA ARG A 292 11.05 0.22 14.06
C ARG A 292 11.95 -0.44 15.10
N GLY A 293 11.56 -1.62 15.60
CA GLY A 293 12.38 -2.39 16.54
C GLY A 293 13.71 -2.84 15.90
N GLU A 294 13.65 -3.32 14.68
CA GLU A 294 14.82 -3.75 13.90
C GLU A 294 15.74 -2.58 13.58
N VAL A 295 15.19 -1.42 13.24
CA VAL A 295 15.93 -0.18 13.00
C VAL A 295 16.69 0.26 14.25
N LEU A 296 16.06 0.21 15.44
CA LEU A 296 16.71 0.54 16.70
C LEU A 296 17.86 -0.42 17.03
N VAL A 297 17.64 -1.73 16.84
CA VAL A 297 18.69 -2.74 17.04
C VAL A 297 19.84 -2.51 16.06
N GLY A 298 19.55 -2.24 14.78
CA GLY A 298 20.54 -1.91 13.77
C GLY A 298 21.37 -0.69 14.15
N LEU A 299 20.73 0.38 14.64
CA LEU A 299 21.42 1.59 15.10
C LEU A 299 22.38 1.29 16.27
N VAL A 300 21.93 0.50 17.25
CA VAL A 300 22.78 0.10 18.40
C VAL A 300 23.97 -0.72 17.91
N LEU A 301 23.78 -1.66 16.97
CA LEU A 301 24.89 -2.44 16.40
C LEU A 301 25.89 -1.58 15.66
N VAL A 302 25.43 -0.58 14.88
CA VAL A 302 26.32 0.38 14.19
C VAL A 302 27.12 1.21 15.21
N LEU A 303 26.50 1.69 16.27
CA LEU A 303 27.17 2.42 17.33
C LEU A 303 28.24 1.55 18.02
N LEU A 304 27.91 0.29 18.32
CA LEU A 304 28.86 -0.66 18.91
C LEU A 304 30.04 -0.95 17.95
N ALA A 305 29.75 -1.20 16.69
CA ALA A 305 30.78 -1.43 15.67
C ALA A 305 31.71 -0.22 15.51
N ALA A 306 31.16 1.00 15.49
CA ALA A 306 31.93 2.24 15.39
C ALA A 306 32.83 2.46 16.61
N THR A 307 32.33 2.16 17.83
CA THR A 307 33.14 2.28 19.06
C THR A 307 34.23 1.21 19.13
N VAL A 308 33.92 -0.03 18.79
CA VAL A 308 34.87 -1.14 18.77
C VAL A 308 35.96 -0.94 17.71
N SER A 309 35.59 -0.54 16.50
CA SER A 309 36.55 -0.29 15.41
C SER A 309 37.51 0.86 15.70
N SER A 310 37.04 1.87 16.49
CA SER A 310 37.83 3.01 16.92
C SER A 310 38.65 2.74 18.20
N SER A 311 38.42 1.59 18.84
CA SER A 311 39.16 1.17 20.05
C SER A 311 40.42 0.39 19.65
N MET A 312 41.59 0.85 20.07
CA MET A 312 42.86 0.15 19.91
C MET A 312 43.20 -0.61 21.19
N ARG A 313 44.06 -1.64 21.10
CA ARG A 313 44.54 -2.42 22.27
C ARG A 313 45.27 -1.56 23.30
N ASP A 314 45.88 -0.46 22.86
CA ASP A 314 46.59 0.47 23.75
C ASP A 314 45.62 1.54 24.30
N CYS A 315 45.35 1.56 25.59
CA CYS A 315 44.46 2.51 26.26
C CYS A 315 44.82 3.99 25.99
N LEU A 316 46.09 4.31 25.78
CA LEU A 316 46.57 5.64 25.46
C LEU A 316 46.32 6.09 24.02
N ARG A 317 46.14 5.15 23.07
CA ARG A 317 45.93 5.41 21.64
C ARG A 317 44.47 5.15 21.20
N GLY A 318 43.69 4.46 22.02
CA GLY A 318 42.27 4.20 21.75
C GLY A 318 41.45 5.50 21.85
N LYS A 319 40.70 5.81 20.79
CA LYS A 319 39.80 6.99 20.74
C LYS A 319 38.39 6.55 20.42
N PRO A 320 37.69 5.83 21.32
CA PRO A 320 36.36 5.32 21.07
C PRO A 320 35.34 6.45 20.78
N PHE A 321 35.54 7.62 21.38
CA PHE A 321 34.69 8.79 21.09
C PHE A 321 34.77 9.27 19.63
N LEU A 322 35.83 8.97 18.90
CA LEU A 322 35.97 9.36 17.51
C LEU A 322 34.97 8.61 16.62
N GLY A 323 34.72 7.33 16.94
CA GLY A 323 33.67 6.55 16.27
C GLY A 323 32.26 7.09 16.51
N LEU A 324 31.97 7.47 17.76
CA LEU A 324 30.68 8.11 18.10
C LEU A 324 30.51 9.45 17.41
N LEU A 325 31.54 10.28 17.36
CA LEU A 325 31.51 11.56 16.63
C LEU A 325 31.31 11.33 15.10
N GLY A 326 31.93 10.28 14.56
CA GLY A 326 31.70 9.88 13.16
C GLY A 326 30.23 9.57 12.88
N VAL A 327 29.60 8.73 13.69
CA VAL A 327 28.16 8.42 13.55
C VAL A 327 27.31 9.67 13.74
N LEU A 328 27.63 10.53 14.70
CA LEU A 328 26.91 11.78 14.91
C LEU A 328 26.98 12.71 13.69
N THR A 329 28.15 12.85 13.06
CA THR A 329 28.28 13.65 11.83
C THR A 329 27.47 13.10 10.67
N ILE A 330 27.37 11.77 10.52
CA ILE A 330 26.52 11.14 9.52
C ILE A 330 25.04 11.41 9.82
N CYS A 331 24.61 11.30 11.06
CA CYS A 331 23.23 11.64 11.46
C CYS A 331 22.88 13.10 11.12
N ILE A 332 23.79 14.04 11.43
CA ILE A 332 23.64 15.46 11.10
C ILE A 332 23.54 15.66 9.58
N ALA A 333 24.39 15.01 8.81
CA ALA A 333 24.36 15.06 7.35
C ALA A 333 23.04 14.50 6.78
N ASN A 334 22.54 13.40 7.31
CA ASN A 334 21.25 12.82 6.91
C ASN A 334 20.07 13.78 7.18
N VAL A 335 20.06 14.45 8.35
CA VAL A 335 19.02 15.45 8.67
C VAL A 335 19.09 16.64 7.70
N THR A 336 20.29 17.10 7.36
CA THR A 336 20.48 18.18 6.39
C THR A 336 20.00 17.77 4.99
N ALA A 337 20.37 16.57 4.54
CA ALA A 337 19.97 16.02 3.26
C ALA A 337 18.44 15.84 3.18
N ALA A 338 17.82 15.33 4.25
CA ALA A 338 16.36 15.21 4.33
C ALA A 338 15.69 16.60 4.26
N GLY A 339 16.26 17.62 4.91
CA GLY A 339 15.75 18.99 4.83
C GLY A 339 15.78 19.55 3.40
N ILE A 340 16.87 19.36 2.68
CA ILE A 340 17.00 19.76 1.28
C ILE A 340 15.98 19.00 0.40
N PHE A 341 15.81 17.69 0.65
CA PHE A 341 14.84 16.87 -0.06
C PHE A 341 13.40 17.39 0.12
N PHE A 342 12.99 17.76 1.34
CA PHE A 342 11.65 18.32 1.58
C PHE A 342 11.47 19.75 1.04
N ILE A 343 12.55 20.53 0.92
CA ILE A 343 12.50 21.83 0.24
C ILE A 343 12.24 21.67 -1.24
N SER A 344 12.80 20.63 -1.88
CA SER A 344 12.55 20.30 -3.28
C SER A 344 11.19 19.60 -3.52
N ASP A 345 10.27 19.70 -2.56
CA ASP A 345 8.92 19.13 -2.58
C ASP A 345 8.90 17.58 -2.60
N GLY A 346 9.97 16.97 -2.11
CA GLY A 346 10.06 15.53 -1.91
C GLY A 346 9.05 15.04 -0.87
N LYS A 347 8.41 13.91 -1.13
CA LYS A 347 7.41 13.31 -0.25
C LYS A 347 8.01 12.17 0.57
N PHE A 348 7.67 12.12 1.85
CA PHE A 348 8.18 11.08 2.74
C PHE A 348 7.51 9.73 2.47
N ASN A 349 8.34 8.70 2.33
CA ASN A 349 7.92 7.31 2.29
C ASN A 349 8.72 6.49 3.32
N SER A 350 8.12 5.45 3.87
CA SER A 350 8.77 4.56 4.85
C SER A 350 10.04 3.86 4.32
N THR A 351 10.16 3.66 3.01
CA THR A 351 11.39 3.12 2.38
C THR A 351 12.60 4.03 2.54
N LEU A 352 12.39 5.35 2.69
CA LEU A 352 13.46 6.31 2.94
C LEU A 352 14.15 6.12 4.31
N LEU A 353 13.53 5.39 5.24
CA LEU A 353 14.13 5.07 6.54
C LEU A 353 15.37 4.18 6.43
N GLY A 354 15.56 3.48 5.31
CA GLY A 354 16.76 2.70 5.04
C GLY A 354 17.98 3.53 4.64
N ILE A 355 17.80 4.74 4.09
CA ILE A 355 18.90 5.58 3.56
C ILE A 355 19.97 5.90 4.61
N PRO A 356 19.64 6.26 5.86
CA PRO A 356 20.65 6.52 6.89
C PRO A 356 21.61 5.36 7.11
N PHE A 357 21.15 4.12 6.99
CA PHE A 357 22.00 2.94 7.16
C PHE A 357 22.97 2.77 6.00
N PHE A 358 22.55 3.02 4.76
CA PHE A 358 23.46 3.02 3.60
C PHE A 358 24.51 4.13 3.68
N ALA A 359 24.20 5.24 4.32
CA ALA A 359 25.17 6.33 4.51
C ALA A 359 26.20 6.04 5.62
N MET A 360 25.95 5.03 6.47
CA MET A 360 26.84 4.62 7.56
C MET A 360 27.80 3.50 7.13
N GLU A 361 27.57 2.86 5.99
CA GLU A 361 28.41 1.82 5.41
C GLU A 361 29.65 2.42 4.72
#